data_9aec06e6660eb1e4eb73a410b8ab5193
#
_entry.id   9aec06e6660eb1e4eb73a410b8ab5193
#
_cell.length_a   1.000
_cell.length_b   1.000
_cell.length_c   1.000
_cell.angle_alpha   90.00
_cell.angle_beta   90.00
_cell.angle_gamma   90.00
#
_symmetry.space_group_name_H-M   'P 1'
#
loop_
_entity.id
_entity.type
_entity.pdbx_description
1 polymer ?
#
loop_
_entity_poly.entity_id
_entity_poly.type
_entity_poly.pdbx_seq_one_letter_code
_entity_poly.pdbx_strand_id
1 'polypeptide(L)'
;VLFRSSSKAKSSSSSSVTPKSSDSETSVSSSSKNGDAGTESGMTSSSAKSSSSEKQGDGGSSAAMTSSSAKSSSSSGVPEGYVDPSTVVTGIMTDERDGKTYKTVTIGTQTWMAENLNYEQLQPTAELDSSSFCYNDSVSYCEKYGRLYLWSAAIDSAGTWSSDGKGCGYGVRCFPDTPLRGVCPAGWRLPRKSDWNKLFAAVGGKSTADEKLRSNSGWKLNDNDLDAYSFAALPAGWRHLYGNFVSEGYYAYFWCSNVNNALQACCLSLDNESAVLSYHDMSGGNSVRCIKDEFYKQSSSSSAAPSSSAPEGYVDPSTVVKGTMTDERDGQTYKTVTIGTQTWMAENLNYAYTDVPYEYQGYTSDSASWCYHDNPDSCAKYGRLYTWAVAMD
;
A
#
# COMPACT_ATOMS: atom_id res chain seq x y z
N VAL A 1 36.29 31.27 12.72
CA VAL A 1 37.14 31.94 11.69
C VAL A 1 36.24 32.08 10.47
N LEU A 2 35.87 33.34 10.20
CA LEU A 2 35.10 33.77 9.04
C LEU A 2 35.99 33.80 7.79
N PHE A 3 35.49 33.35 6.66
CA PHE A 3 35.90 33.93 5.37
C PHE A 3 34.67 34.17 4.50
N ARG A 4 34.42 35.48 4.30
CA ARG A 4 33.56 36.02 3.25
C ARG A 4 34.40 36.14 1.98
N SER A 5 33.87 35.79 0.83
CA SER A 5 34.38 36.31 -0.42
C SER A 5 33.20 36.60 -1.38
N SER A 6 33.07 37.88 -1.69
CA SER A 6 32.19 38.44 -2.71
C SER A 6 32.95 38.50 -4.05
N SER A 7 32.26 38.21 -5.15
CA SER A 7 32.62 38.78 -6.46
C SER A 7 31.41 38.79 -7.41
N LYS A 8 30.97 39.91 -7.61
CA LYS A 8 30.60 40.82 -8.73
C LYS A 8 30.08 40.19 -10.03
N ALA A 9 28.89 40.64 -10.36
CA ALA A 9 28.26 40.60 -11.66
C ALA A 9 29.11 41.25 -12.78
N LYS A 10 28.98 40.69 -13.98
CA LYS A 10 29.19 41.46 -15.23
C LYS A 10 28.11 41.06 -16.23
N SER A 11 27.33 42.08 -16.56
CA SER A 11 26.43 42.16 -17.70
C SER A 11 27.19 42.31 -19.01
N SER A 12 26.75 41.65 -20.07
CA SER A 12 26.94 42.17 -21.42
C SER A 12 25.82 41.61 -22.34
N SER A 13 25.31 42.54 -23.08
CA SER A 13 24.15 42.63 -23.94
C SER A 13 24.39 42.10 -25.36
N SER A 14 23.22 41.71 -25.98
CA SER A 14 22.84 41.83 -27.40
C SER A 14 23.57 41.01 -28.47
N SER A 15 22.80 40.22 -29.23
CA SER A 15 22.20 40.71 -30.49
C SER A 15 21.42 39.61 -31.21
N SER A 16 20.30 40.02 -31.74
CA SER A 16 19.37 39.39 -32.65
C SER A 16 19.98 39.03 -34.02
N VAL A 17 19.70 37.84 -34.52
CA VAL A 17 19.66 37.60 -35.98
C VAL A 17 18.61 36.54 -36.28
N THR A 18 17.57 36.94 -36.97
CA THR A 18 16.71 36.08 -37.80
C THR A 18 17.28 35.94 -39.20
N PRO A 19 17.09 34.85 -39.88
CA PRO A 19 16.53 34.91 -41.22
C PRO A 19 15.47 33.86 -41.55
N LYS A 20 14.48 34.34 -42.19
CA LYS A 20 13.54 33.95 -43.25
C LYS A 20 13.59 32.54 -43.85
N SER A 21 12.36 32.03 -43.90
CA SER A 21 11.65 31.16 -44.85
C SER A 21 12.27 30.79 -46.18
N SER A 22 12.08 29.52 -46.59
CA SER A 22 11.64 29.19 -47.96
C SER A 22 10.91 27.86 -47.99
N ASP A 23 9.79 27.91 -48.72
CA ASP A 23 8.83 26.88 -49.04
C ASP A 23 9.43 25.76 -49.92
N SER A 24 8.88 24.55 -49.84
CA SER A 24 8.39 23.85 -51.04
C SER A 24 7.57 22.61 -50.68
N GLU A 25 6.36 22.62 -51.19
CA GLU A 25 5.40 21.52 -51.29
C GLU A 25 5.99 20.35 -52.12
N THR A 26 5.63 19.14 -51.79
CA THR A 26 5.15 18.19 -52.81
C THR A 26 4.31 17.08 -52.20
N SER A 27 3.06 17.06 -52.59
CA SER A 27 2.07 16.02 -52.41
C SER A 27 2.35 14.84 -53.36
N VAL A 28 2.20 13.60 -52.88
CA VAL A 28 1.74 12.50 -53.72
C VAL A 28 0.84 11.55 -52.95
N SER A 29 -0.40 11.51 -53.35
CA SER A 29 -1.41 10.51 -53.04
C SER A 29 -1.22 9.27 -53.92
N SER A 30 -1.45 8.08 -53.35
CA SER A 30 -2.00 6.98 -54.17
C SER A 30 -2.73 5.96 -53.31
N SER A 31 -3.99 5.86 -53.58
CA SER A 31 -4.93 4.83 -53.23
C SER A 31 -4.68 3.55 -54.02
N SER A 32 -4.90 2.39 -53.42
CA SER A 32 -5.52 1.29 -54.18
C SER A 32 -6.26 0.33 -53.26
N LYS A 33 -7.45 0.05 -53.71
CA LYS A 33 -8.51 -0.85 -53.23
C LYS A 33 -8.25 -2.30 -53.67
N ASN A 34 -9.09 -3.15 -53.08
CA ASN A 34 -9.59 -4.49 -53.48
C ASN A 34 -8.87 -5.65 -52.82
N GLY A 35 -9.53 -6.66 -52.36
CA GLY A 35 -10.94 -7.12 -52.38
C GLY A 35 -10.96 -8.57 -51.92
N ASP A 36 -11.98 -8.89 -51.20
CA ASP A 36 -12.96 -9.94 -51.33
C ASP A 36 -12.64 -11.43 -51.10
N ALA A 37 -13.69 -12.08 -50.58
CA ALA A 37 -14.06 -13.51 -50.49
C ALA A 37 -13.49 -14.28 -49.30
N GLY A 38 -14.21 -14.67 -48.23
CA GLY A 38 -15.50 -15.36 -48.22
C GLY A 38 -15.28 -16.87 -48.12
N THR A 39 -15.58 -17.46 -46.95
CA THR A 39 -16.26 -18.75 -46.90
C THR A 39 -16.77 -19.05 -45.47
N GLU A 40 -18.08 -19.22 -45.35
CA GLU A 40 -18.82 -19.82 -44.25
C GLU A 40 -18.60 -21.33 -44.18
N SER A 41 -18.66 -21.87 -42.96
CA SER A 41 -19.18 -23.20 -42.60
C SER A 41 -19.28 -23.19 -41.06
N GLY A 42 -20.32 -23.16 -40.41
CA GLY A 42 -21.61 -23.77 -40.34
C GLY A 42 -21.55 -25.24 -39.90
N MET A 43 -21.84 -25.54 -38.60
CA MET A 43 -22.57 -26.75 -38.15
C MET A 43 -22.64 -26.74 -36.62
N THR A 44 -23.77 -26.40 -36.07
CA THR A 44 -24.90 -27.20 -35.53
C THR A 44 -24.62 -28.00 -34.27
N SER A 45 -25.34 -27.53 -33.30
CA SER A 45 -25.89 -28.10 -32.08
C SER A 45 -26.12 -29.63 -32.01
N SER A 46 -25.93 -30.22 -30.82
CA SER A 46 -26.90 -31.21 -30.36
C SER A 46 -26.94 -31.30 -28.84
N SER A 47 -28.11 -31.03 -28.35
CA SER A 47 -28.62 -31.30 -27.02
C SER A 47 -28.87 -32.80 -26.84
N ALA A 48 -28.62 -33.36 -25.67
CA ALA A 48 -29.29 -34.60 -25.25
C ALA A 48 -29.65 -34.53 -23.77
N LYS A 49 -30.95 -34.45 -23.52
CA LYS A 49 -31.65 -34.80 -22.28
C LYS A 49 -31.93 -36.30 -22.28
N SER A 50 -31.86 -36.93 -21.09
CA SER A 50 -32.75 -38.04 -20.65
C SER A 50 -32.47 -38.29 -19.17
N SER A 51 -33.35 -37.98 -18.24
CA SER A 51 -34.61 -38.59 -17.76
C SER A 51 -34.44 -39.98 -17.06
N SER A 52 -34.64 -39.90 -15.75
CA SER A 52 -35.42 -40.73 -14.81
C SER A 52 -35.41 -42.26 -14.89
N SER A 53 -35.24 -42.88 -13.73
CA SER A 53 -36.29 -43.82 -13.21
C SER A 53 -36.01 -44.26 -11.77
N GLU A 54 -37.08 -44.19 -11.00
CA GLU A 54 -37.29 -44.77 -9.66
C GLU A 54 -37.23 -46.30 -9.71
N LYS A 55 -36.83 -46.92 -8.58
CA LYS A 55 -37.53 -48.09 -8.05
C LYS A 55 -37.29 -48.32 -6.56
N GLN A 56 -38.42 -48.43 -5.87
CA GLN A 56 -38.64 -48.86 -4.51
C GLN A 56 -38.23 -50.32 -4.25
N GLY A 57 -37.94 -50.60 -2.98
CA GLY A 57 -37.87 -51.97 -2.47
C GLY A 57 -37.45 -52.04 -1.00
N ASP A 58 -38.42 -52.19 -0.21
CA ASP A 58 -38.78 -52.67 1.11
C ASP A 58 -37.75 -53.44 1.97
N GLY A 59 -37.87 -53.20 3.28
CA GLY A 59 -37.95 -54.24 4.30
C GLY A 59 -36.78 -54.50 5.22
N GLY A 60 -36.91 -54.26 6.52
CA GLY A 60 -36.13 -54.97 7.51
C GLY A 60 -35.75 -54.22 8.79
N SER A 61 -36.52 -54.52 9.79
CA SER A 61 -36.57 -54.13 11.20
C SER A 61 -35.27 -54.23 12.02
N SER A 62 -35.18 -53.36 13.02
CA SER A 62 -34.69 -53.54 14.40
C SER A 62 -33.22 -53.67 14.70
N ALA A 63 -32.65 -52.66 15.34
CA ALA A 63 -32.16 -52.75 16.72
C ALA A 63 -31.64 -51.37 17.20
N ALA A 64 -32.23 -50.92 18.29
CA ALA A 64 -31.81 -49.76 19.02
C ALA A 64 -30.42 -49.98 19.68
N MET A 65 -29.45 -49.15 19.37
CA MET A 65 -28.34 -48.88 20.24
C MET A 65 -28.20 -47.35 20.39
N THR A 66 -28.53 -46.90 21.55
CA THR A 66 -28.26 -45.55 22.02
C THR A 66 -26.77 -45.36 22.14
N SER A 67 -26.16 -44.72 21.17
CA SER A 67 -24.87 -44.07 21.32
C SER A 67 -25.11 -42.57 21.28
N SER A 68 -24.89 -41.96 22.42
CA SER A 68 -24.84 -40.52 22.58
C SER A 68 -23.71 -39.96 21.72
N SER A 69 -24.05 -39.58 20.50
CA SER A 69 -23.17 -38.77 19.63
C SER A 69 -23.21 -37.38 20.21
N ALA A 70 -22.14 -36.98 20.90
CA ALA A 70 -21.82 -35.59 21.12
C ALA A 70 -21.85 -34.91 19.75
N LYS A 71 -22.84 -34.04 19.53
CA LYS A 71 -22.81 -33.07 18.45
C LYS A 71 -21.55 -32.23 18.64
N SER A 72 -20.49 -32.55 17.92
CA SER A 72 -19.47 -31.57 17.62
C SER A 72 -20.15 -30.50 16.77
N SER A 73 -20.50 -29.40 17.41
CA SER A 73 -20.81 -28.18 16.71
C SER A 73 -19.57 -27.85 15.88
N SER A 74 -19.64 -28.08 14.58
CA SER A 74 -18.72 -27.45 13.63
C SER A 74 -18.92 -25.95 13.78
N SER A 75 -18.08 -25.31 14.58
CA SER A 75 -17.90 -23.88 14.51
C SER A 75 -17.47 -23.61 13.07
N SER A 76 -18.35 -22.99 12.29
CA SER A 76 -17.98 -22.33 11.05
C SER A 76 -16.92 -21.29 11.45
N GLY A 77 -15.64 -21.63 11.22
CA GLY A 77 -14.53 -20.83 11.69
C GLY A 77 -14.59 -19.46 11.02
N VAL A 78 -14.89 -18.44 11.80
CA VAL A 78 -14.71 -17.05 11.41
C VAL A 78 -13.22 -16.90 11.06
N PRO A 79 -12.85 -16.34 9.89
CA PRO A 79 -11.45 -16.17 9.52
C PRO A 79 -10.68 -15.40 10.60
N GLU A 80 -9.43 -15.77 10.83
CA GLU A 80 -8.57 -15.05 11.78
C GLU A 80 -8.47 -13.57 11.41
N GLY A 81 -8.69 -12.69 12.37
CA GLY A 81 -8.67 -11.24 12.18
C GLY A 81 -9.97 -10.64 11.64
N TYR A 82 -11.00 -11.45 11.34
CA TYR A 82 -12.30 -10.93 10.91
C TYR A 82 -12.95 -10.04 11.97
N VAL A 83 -13.52 -8.94 11.52
CA VAL A 83 -14.27 -7.98 12.35
C VAL A 83 -15.75 -8.00 11.94
N ASP A 84 -16.63 -8.13 12.89
CA ASP A 84 -18.07 -8.00 12.62
C ASP A 84 -18.38 -6.54 12.22
N PRO A 85 -19.03 -6.32 11.05
CA PRO A 85 -19.38 -4.98 10.59
C PRO A 85 -20.19 -4.16 11.60
N SER A 86 -20.99 -4.82 12.45
CA SER A 86 -21.77 -4.14 13.47
C SER A 86 -20.93 -3.52 14.60
N THR A 87 -19.65 -3.87 14.68
CA THR A 87 -18.73 -3.38 15.71
C THR A 87 -17.86 -2.21 15.26
N VAL A 88 -17.99 -1.77 14.00
CA VAL A 88 -17.23 -0.61 13.52
C VAL A 88 -17.66 0.67 14.22
N VAL A 89 -16.68 1.53 14.47
CA VAL A 89 -16.93 2.83 15.11
C VAL A 89 -16.65 3.93 14.11
N THR A 90 -17.66 4.73 13.82
CA THR A 90 -17.53 5.91 12.95
C THR A 90 -17.20 7.15 13.77
N GLY A 91 -16.51 8.11 13.16
CA GLY A 91 -16.15 9.36 13.80
C GLY A 91 -15.84 10.46 12.79
N ILE A 92 -15.27 11.54 13.25
CA ILE A 92 -14.86 12.68 12.44
C ILE A 92 -13.47 13.14 12.91
N MET A 93 -12.62 13.54 11.97
CA MET A 93 -11.36 14.21 12.24
C MET A 93 -11.32 15.54 11.48
N THR A 94 -10.60 16.51 12.01
CA THR A 94 -10.35 17.80 11.36
C THR A 94 -8.89 17.88 10.93
N ASP A 95 -8.65 18.26 9.68
CA ASP A 95 -7.32 18.62 9.22
C ASP A 95 -7.05 20.08 9.63
N GLU A 96 -6.18 20.28 10.59
CA GLU A 96 -5.87 21.61 11.14
C GLU A 96 -5.18 22.52 10.12
N ARG A 97 -4.70 21.99 9.00
CA ARG A 97 -3.99 22.76 7.98
C ARG A 97 -4.94 23.64 7.15
N ASP A 98 -6.15 23.14 6.88
CA ASP A 98 -7.16 23.85 6.07
C ASP A 98 -8.56 23.87 6.71
N GLY A 99 -8.71 23.29 7.89
CA GLY A 99 -9.98 23.23 8.64
C GLY A 99 -11.01 22.25 8.08
N LYS A 100 -10.68 21.47 7.03
CA LYS A 100 -11.59 20.47 6.49
C LYS A 100 -11.78 19.32 7.46
N THR A 101 -13.01 18.83 7.49
CA THR A 101 -13.38 17.67 8.28
C THR A 101 -13.52 16.45 7.38
N TYR A 102 -13.12 15.28 7.89
CA TYR A 102 -13.23 13.99 7.22
C TYR A 102 -13.90 12.98 8.13
N LYS A 103 -14.79 12.19 7.57
CA LYS A 103 -15.33 11.01 8.27
C LYS A 103 -14.21 10.02 8.52
N THR A 104 -14.33 9.29 9.63
CA THR A 104 -13.41 8.22 9.98
C THR A 104 -14.15 6.96 10.35
N VAL A 105 -13.50 5.82 10.23
CA VAL A 105 -14.03 4.53 10.66
C VAL A 105 -12.92 3.71 11.33
N THR A 106 -13.26 3.09 12.45
CA THR A 106 -12.39 2.12 13.14
C THR A 106 -12.89 0.71 12.84
N ILE A 107 -12.06 -0.07 12.19
CA ILE A 107 -12.30 -1.47 11.81
C ILE A 107 -11.28 -2.32 12.56
N GLY A 108 -11.72 -3.05 13.58
CA GLY A 108 -10.82 -3.75 14.50
C GLY A 108 -9.89 -2.79 15.22
N THR A 109 -8.59 -2.92 14.99
CA THR A 109 -7.56 -2.06 15.62
C THR A 109 -7.09 -0.92 14.73
N GLN A 110 -7.68 -0.74 13.54
CA GLN A 110 -7.25 0.28 12.58
C GLN A 110 -8.30 1.37 12.45
N THR A 111 -7.91 2.64 12.61
CA THR A 111 -8.77 3.79 12.31
C THR A 111 -8.34 4.41 10.98
N TRP A 112 -9.27 4.47 10.03
CA TRP A 112 -9.08 4.98 8.69
C TRP A 112 -9.88 6.25 8.46
N MET A 113 -9.41 7.13 7.60
CA MET A 113 -10.31 8.08 6.95
C MET A 113 -11.36 7.30 6.15
N ALA A 114 -12.61 7.70 6.22
CA ALA A 114 -13.72 7.17 5.41
C ALA A 114 -14.02 8.06 4.20
N GLU A 115 -13.18 9.03 3.96
CA GLU A 115 -13.18 9.94 2.80
C GLU A 115 -11.75 10.09 2.27
N ASN A 116 -11.62 10.34 0.97
CA ASN A 116 -10.33 10.59 0.37
C ASN A 116 -9.81 11.97 0.79
N LEU A 117 -8.50 12.09 1.02
CA LEU A 117 -7.88 13.35 1.37
C LEU A 117 -8.12 14.39 0.26
N ASN A 118 -8.51 15.60 0.65
CA ASN A 118 -8.76 16.74 -0.25
C ASN A 118 -7.93 17.97 0.13
N TYR A 119 -6.75 17.77 0.71
CA TYR A 119 -5.80 18.81 1.02
C TYR A 119 -5.03 19.23 -0.23
N GLU A 120 -5.01 20.53 -0.53
CA GLU A 120 -4.30 21.05 -1.70
C GLU A 120 -2.79 21.12 -1.45
N GLN A 121 -2.06 20.14 -1.96
CA GLN A 121 -0.60 20.13 -1.90
C GLN A 121 -0.05 20.75 -3.18
N LEU A 122 0.40 21.97 -3.06
CA LEU A 122 1.03 22.73 -4.15
C LEU A 122 2.55 22.62 -4.02
N GLN A 123 3.12 21.62 -4.66
CA GLN A 123 4.56 21.51 -4.85
C GLN A 123 4.82 21.46 -6.35
N PRO A 124 5.24 22.59 -6.96
CA PRO A 124 5.58 22.58 -8.37
C PRO A 124 6.77 21.66 -8.61
N THR A 125 6.69 20.86 -9.66
CA THR A 125 7.82 20.14 -10.22
C THR A 125 8.37 20.94 -11.41
N ALA A 126 9.51 20.53 -11.96
CA ALA A 126 10.06 21.17 -13.15
C ALA A 126 9.12 21.11 -14.37
N GLU A 127 8.13 20.20 -14.35
CA GLU A 127 7.24 19.93 -15.48
C GLU A 127 5.78 20.26 -15.18
N LEU A 128 5.39 20.42 -13.91
CA LEU A 128 4.02 20.61 -13.47
C LEU A 128 3.91 21.70 -12.41
N ASP A 129 2.93 22.58 -12.55
CA ASP A 129 2.65 23.67 -11.59
C ASP A 129 2.02 23.15 -10.28
N SER A 130 1.51 21.93 -10.28
CA SER A 130 0.89 21.29 -9.12
C SER A 130 1.22 19.81 -9.05
N SER A 131 1.26 19.29 -7.84
CA SER A 131 1.47 17.87 -7.54
C SER A 131 0.23 17.15 -7.01
N SER A 132 -0.92 17.86 -6.95
CA SER A 132 -2.24 17.30 -6.65
C SER A 132 -3.32 17.92 -7.54
N PHE A 133 -4.29 17.13 -7.96
CA PHE A 133 -5.24 17.47 -9.02
C PHE A 133 -6.66 17.10 -8.63
N CYS A 134 -7.62 17.90 -9.08
CA CYS A 134 -9.01 17.46 -9.17
C CYS A 134 -9.19 16.62 -10.45
N TYR A 135 -10.02 15.59 -10.42
CA TYR A 135 -10.33 14.84 -11.64
C TYR A 135 -10.91 15.78 -12.71
N ASN A 136 -10.43 15.68 -13.95
CA ASN A 136 -10.73 16.60 -15.07
C ASN A 136 -10.48 18.09 -14.74
N ASP A 137 -9.56 18.38 -13.82
CA ASP A 137 -9.22 19.73 -13.37
C ASP A 137 -10.43 20.55 -12.88
N SER A 138 -11.48 19.86 -12.42
CA SER A 138 -12.73 20.45 -11.95
C SER A 138 -12.88 20.35 -10.43
N VAL A 139 -13.07 21.48 -9.75
CA VAL A 139 -13.23 21.58 -8.30
C VAL A 139 -14.37 20.70 -7.78
N SER A 140 -15.47 20.56 -8.54
CA SER A 140 -16.60 19.71 -8.17
C SER A 140 -16.22 18.23 -8.00
N TYR A 141 -15.19 17.77 -8.73
CA TYR A 141 -14.67 16.42 -8.54
C TYR A 141 -13.79 16.29 -7.30
N CYS A 142 -13.06 17.33 -6.92
CA CYS A 142 -12.37 17.36 -5.63
C CYS A 142 -13.35 17.33 -4.45
N GLU A 143 -14.47 18.06 -4.55
CA GLU A 143 -15.54 18.01 -3.54
C GLU A 143 -16.18 16.64 -3.42
N LYS A 144 -16.34 15.94 -4.55
CA LYS A 144 -16.95 14.61 -4.61
C LYS A 144 -16.00 13.49 -4.22
N TYR A 145 -14.77 13.50 -4.71
CA TYR A 145 -13.84 12.37 -4.68
C TYR A 145 -12.55 12.60 -3.91
N GLY A 146 -12.31 13.83 -3.42
CA GLY A 146 -10.99 14.22 -2.95
C GLY A 146 -10.01 14.47 -4.10
N ARG A 147 -8.75 14.67 -3.79
CA ARG A 147 -7.70 14.96 -4.77
C ARG A 147 -6.95 13.70 -5.19
N LEU A 148 -6.39 13.76 -6.38
CA LEU A 148 -5.43 12.81 -6.92
C LEU A 148 -4.02 13.40 -6.73
N TYR A 149 -3.12 12.67 -6.10
CA TYR A 149 -1.78 13.10 -5.76
C TYR A 149 -0.75 12.35 -6.58
N LEU A 150 0.27 13.03 -7.11
CA LEU A 150 1.50 12.37 -7.52
C LEU A 150 2.10 11.67 -6.29
N TRP A 151 2.83 10.58 -6.51
CA TRP A 151 3.40 9.88 -5.37
C TRP A 151 4.38 10.74 -4.56
N SER A 152 5.17 11.59 -5.22
CA SER A 152 6.05 12.58 -4.56
C SER A 152 5.30 13.54 -3.63
N ALA A 153 4.08 13.94 -4.01
CA ALA A 153 3.23 14.76 -3.14
C ALA A 153 2.64 13.94 -1.99
N ALA A 154 2.19 12.71 -2.28
CA ALA A 154 1.62 11.83 -1.27
C ALA A 154 2.60 11.54 -0.14
N ILE A 155 3.89 11.35 -0.45
CA ILE A 155 4.95 11.10 0.55
C ILE A 155 5.57 12.36 1.13
N ASP A 156 5.15 13.56 0.71
CA ASP A 156 5.75 14.84 1.11
C ASP A 156 7.25 14.94 0.77
N SER A 157 7.58 14.71 -0.50
CA SER A 157 8.96 14.74 -1.01
C SER A 157 9.71 16.07 -0.69
N ALA A 158 9.01 17.18 -0.56
CA ALA A 158 9.59 18.46 -0.13
C ALA A 158 9.97 18.47 1.35
N GLY A 159 9.39 17.59 2.16
CA GLY A 159 9.58 17.58 3.61
C GLY A 159 8.88 18.74 4.28
N THR A 160 7.71 19.15 3.80
CA THR A 160 6.91 20.24 4.35
C THR A 160 6.30 19.86 5.70
N TRP A 161 5.84 18.63 5.83
CA TRP A 161 5.11 18.12 6.99
C TRP A 161 5.90 17.10 7.80
N SER A 162 6.81 16.36 7.15
CA SER A 162 7.72 15.43 7.80
C SER A 162 8.98 15.22 6.95
N SER A 163 10.06 14.76 7.58
CA SER A 163 11.29 14.40 6.88
C SER A 163 11.26 13.01 6.26
N ASP A 164 10.26 12.19 6.59
CA ASP A 164 10.26 10.74 6.34
C ASP A 164 10.28 10.38 4.86
N GLY A 165 9.63 11.19 4.02
CA GLY A 165 9.58 11.02 2.56
C GLY A 165 10.47 12.01 1.78
N LYS A 166 11.24 12.84 2.48
CA LYS A 166 11.99 13.95 1.86
C LYS A 166 12.97 13.46 0.80
N GLY A 167 12.90 14.08 -0.38
CA GLY A 167 13.77 13.77 -1.52
C GLY A 167 13.39 12.52 -2.30
N CYS A 168 12.36 11.78 -1.89
CA CYS A 168 11.83 10.64 -2.62
C CYS A 168 10.89 11.08 -3.75
N GLY A 169 10.81 10.32 -4.83
CA GLY A 169 9.91 10.61 -5.94
C GLY A 169 10.27 9.83 -7.20
N TYR A 170 9.59 10.15 -8.29
CA TYR A 170 9.84 9.52 -9.59
C TYR A 170 11.30 9.67 -10.02
N GLY A 171 11.90 8.59 -10.47
CA GLY A 171 13.31 8.54 -10.90
C GLY A 171 14.31 8.43 -9.75
N VAL A 172 13.89 8.53 -8.49
CA VAL A 172 14.75 8.45 -7.32
C VAL A 172 14.59 7.10 -6.62
N ARG A 173 15.68 6.35 -6.49
CA ARG A 173 15.67 5.15 -5.66
C ARG A 173 15.77 5.55 -4.20
N CYS A 174 14.67 5.40 -3.48
CA CYS A 174 14.61 5.70 -2.06
C CYS A 174 13.82 4.65 -1.29
N PHE A 175 14.04 4.62 0.00
CA PHE A 175 13.31 3.78 0.96
C PHE A 175 12.88 4.71 2.09
N PRO A 176 11.67 5.31 1.97
CA PRO A 176 11.21 6.24 2.98
C PRO A 176 11.09 5.57 4.35
N ASP A 177 11.43 6.31 5.38
CA ASP A 177 11.28 5.85 6.77
C ASP A 177 9.82 5.53 7.10
N THR A 178 9.60 4.52 7.91
CA THR A 178 8.26 4.10 8.30
C THR A 178 8.10 4.11 9.83
N PRO A 179 6.95 4.61 10.33
CA PRO A 179 5.74 5.04 9.64
C PRO A 179 5.90 6.36 8.87
N LEU A 180 5.40 6.42 7.63
CA LEU A 180 5.51 7.59 6.75
C LEU A 180 4.26 8.47 6.88
N ARG A 181 4.40 9.67 7.44
CA ARG A 181 3.31 10.64 7.50
C ARG A 181 2.88 11.08 6.11
N GLY A 182 3.83 11.56 5.31
CA GLY A 182 3.56 12.12 4.01
C GLY A 182 2.60 13.33 4.07
N VAL A 183 1.70 13.42 3.10
CA VAL A 183 0.68 14.48 2.99
C VAL A 183 -0.46 14.34 4.00
N CYS A 184 -0.48 13.31 4.81
CA CYS A 184 -1.53 13.09 5.81
C CYS A 184 -1.51 14.17 6.91
N PRO A 185 -2.66 14.46 7.55
CA PRO A 185 -2.74 15.34 8.70
C PRO A 185 -1.85 14.87 9.87
N ALA A 186 -1.61 15.74 10.85
CA ALA A 186 -0.90 15.36 12.06
C ALA A 186 -1.65 14.22 12.79
N GLY A 187 -0.91 13.21 13.25
CA GLY A 187 -1.48 11.99 13.85
C GLY A 187 -2.03 10.97 12.86
N TRP A 188 -1.84 11.20 11.57
CA TRP A 188 -2.22 10.30 10.48
C TRP A 188 -1.03 10.05 9.56
N ARG A 189 -1.05 8.94 8.85
CA ARG A 189 0.03 8.52 7.96
C ARG A 189 -0.49 7.83 6.70
N LEU A 190 0.36 7.74 5.70
CA LEU A 190 0.09 6.88 4.54
C LEU A 190 0.03 5.41 4.98
N PRO A 191 -0.91 4.63 4.45
CA PRO A 191 -0.98 3.21 4.71
C PRO A 191 0.20 2.47 4.07
N ARG A 192 0.65 1.42 4.74
CA ARG A 192 1.58 0.42 4.20
C ARG A 192 0.79 -0.71 3.55
N LYS A 193 1.45 -1.49 2.71
CA LYS A 193 0.89 -2.73 2.16
C LYS A 193 0.37 -3.68 3.26
N SER A 194 1.07 -3.74 4.39
CA SER A 194 0.64 -4.52 5.57
C SER A 194 -0.65 -4.00 6.20
N ASP A 195 -0.88 -2.67 6.20
CA ASP A 195 -2.12 -2.10 6.74
C ASP A 195 -3.34 -2.50 5.89
N TRP A 196 -3.18 -2.48 4.56
CA TRP A 196 -4.21 -2.97 3.64
C TRP A 196 -4.48 -4.46 3.79
N ASN A 197 -3.44 -5.28 3.93
CA ASN A 197 -3.61 -6.72 4.17
C ASN A 197 -4.34 -6.99 5.49
N LYS A 198 -4.07 -6.22 6.55
CA LYS A 198 -4.78 -6.30 7.81
C LYS A 198 -6.25 -5.89 7.66
N LEU A 199 -6.53 -4.84 6.89
CA LEU A 199 -7.90 -4.45 6.55
C LEU A 199 -8.63 -5.56 5.77
N PHE A 200 -7.97 -6.18 4.78
CA PHE A 200 -8.57 -7.30 4.03
C PHE A 200 -8.93 -8.47 4.95
N ALA A 201 -8.04 -8.84 5.88
CA ALA A 201 -8.35 -9.88 6.87
C ALA A 201 -9.56 -9.49 7.72
N ALA A 202 -9.63 -8.23 8.15
CA ALA A 202 -10.73 -7.72 8.97
C ALA A 202 -12.09 -7.79 8.27
N VAL A 203 -12.15 -7.60 6.96
CA VAL A 203 -13.39 -7.65 6.21
C VAL A 203 -13.73 -9.02 5.62
N GLY A 204 -12.98 -10.06 5.99
CA GLY A 204 -13.26 -11.45 5.60
C GLY A 204 -12.42 -11.96 4.43
N GLY A 205 -11.37 -11.25 4.07
CA GLY A 205 -10.39 -11.64 3.06
C GLY A 205 -10.41 -10.74 1.82
N LYS A 206 -9.38 -10.95 1.00
CA LYS A 206 -9.17 -10.14 -0.21
C LYS A 206 -10.27 -10.31 -1.26
N SER A 207 -10.88 -11.49 -1.32
CA SER A 207 -11.95 -11.81 -2.29
C SER A 207 -13.30 -11.14 -1.99
N THR A 208 -13.46 -10.58 -0.79
CA THR A 208 -14.69 -9.90 -0.38
C THR A 208 -14.45 -8.42 -0.06
N ALA A 209 -13.20 -7.99 -0.12
CA ALA A 209 -12.80 -6.64 0.30
C ALA A 209 -13.33 -5.56 -0.65
N ASP A 210 -13.40 -5.84 -1.96
CA ASP A 210 -13.96 -4.91 -2.95
C ASP A 210 -15.42 -4.58 -2.64
N GLU A 211 -16.28 -5.55 -2.61
CA GLU A 211 -17.72 -5.42 -2.35
C GLU A 211 -18.03 -4.74 -1.00
N LYS A 212 -17.23 -5.02 0.03
CA LYS A 212 -17.46 -4.54 1.39
C LYS A 212 -16.88 -3.18 1.72
N LEU A 213 -15.86 -2.74 0.98
CA LEU A 213 -15.17 -1.47 1.21
C LEU A 213 -15.60 -0.38 0.24
N ARG A 214 -16.22 -0.72 -0.89
CA ARG A 214 -16.73 0.25 -1.84
C ARG A 214 -17.93 1.01 -1.27
N SER A 215 -18.01 2.30 -1.61
CA SER A 215 -19.19 3.11 -1.29
C SER A 215 -20.44 2.55 -1.99
N ASN A 216 -21.58 2.67 -1.36
CA ASN A 216 -22.88 2.27 -1.91
C ASN A 216 -23.37 3.17 -3.04
N SER A 217 -22.56 4.08 -3.56
CA SER A 217 -22.91 5.00 -4.64
C SER A 217 -21.69 5.47 -5.42
N GLY A 218 -21.92 5.88 -6.64
CA GLY A 218 -20.89 6.46 -7.52
C GLY A 218 -20.18 5.46 -8.45
N TRP A 219 -20.35 4.17 -8.24
CA TRP A 219 -19.84 3.11 -9.11
C TRP A 219 -20.78 2.90 -10.30
N LYS A 220 -20.22 2.74 -11.50
CA LYS A 220 -20.98 2.56 -12.75
C LYS A 220 -21.37 1.11 -13.03
N LEU A 221 -20.72 0.17 -12.39
CA LEU A 221 -20.96 -1.26 -12.54
C LEU A 221 -21.23 -1.84 -11.14
N ASN A 222 -22.32 -2.59 -11.00
CA ASN A 222 -22.84 -3.23 -9.79
C ASN A 222 -23.53 -2.32 -8.75
N ASP A 223 -24.81 -2.60 -8.53
CA ASP A 223 -25.65 -1.98 -7.49
C ASP A 223 -25.57 -2.73 -6.14
N ASN A 224 -24.65 -3.69 -5.98
CA ASN A 224 -24.56 -4.57 -4.81
C ASN A 224 -23.48 -4.14 -3.80
N ASP A 225 -23.01 -2.90 -3.89
CA ASP A 225 -22.00 -2.38 -2.97
C ASP A 225 -22.60 -2.22 -1.57
N LEU A 226 -22.03 -2.90 -0.60
CA LEU A 226 -22.59 -2.97 0.73
C LEU A 226 -22.11 -1.85 1.63
N ASP A 227 -20.92 -1.28 1.37
CA ASP A 227 -20.18 -0.40 2.31
C ASP A 227 -20.35 -0.87 3.77
N ALA A 228 -20.26 -2.19 3.95
CA ALA A 228 -20.63 -2.85 5.21
C ALA A 228 -19.82 -2.35 6.41
N TYR A 229 -18.65 -1.76 6.15
CA TYR A 229 -17.73 -1.25 7.17
C TYR A 229 -17.69 0.27 7.22
N SER A 230 -18.55 0.98 6.49
CA SER A 230 -18.49 2.45 6.39
C SER A 230 -17.13 2.98 5.94
N PHE A 231 -16.40 2.20 5.14
CA PHE A 231 -15.11 2.62 4.60
C PHE A 231 -15.30 3.57 3.42
N ALA A 232 -16.40 3.43 2.66
CA ALA A 232 -16.86 4.32 1.61
C ALA A 232 -15.80 4.65 0.53
N ALA A 233 -15.16 3.63 -0.05
CA ALA A 233 -14.23 3.82 -1.15
C ALA A 233 -14.97 4.31 -2.40
N LEU A 234 -14.69 5.55 -2.83
CA LEU A 234 -15.31 6.18 -4.01
C LEU A 234 -14.47 5.91 -5.27
N PRO A 235 -15.10 5.65 -6.43
CA PRO A 235 -14.42 5.38 -7.69
C PRO A 235 -13.91 6.66 -8.37
N ALA A 236 -12.89 7.26 -7.77
CA ALA A 236 -12.31 8.52 -8.21
C ALA A 236 -11.53 8.42 -9.54
N GLY A 237 -11.27 7.21 -10.04
CA GLY A 237 -10.34 7.02 -11.13
C GLY A 237 -8.92 7.43 -10.75
N TRP A 238 -8.13 7.82 -11.75
CA TRP A 238 -6.75 8.27 -11.55
C TRP A 238 -6.31 9.22 -12.66
N ARG A 239 -5.21 9.93 -12.43
CA ARG A 239 -4.57 10.77 -13.42
C ARG A 239 -3.41 10.00 -14.04
N HIS A 240 -3.48 9.79 -15.36
CA HIS A 240 -2.44 9.10 -16.12
C HIS A 240 -1.16 9.95 -16.18
N LEU A 241 0.00 9.31 -16.36
CA LEU A 241 1.30 9.99 -16.46
C LEU A 241 1.36 11.06 -17.57
N TYR A 242 0.55 10.93 -18.61
CA TYR A 242 0.42 11.93 -19.71
C TYR A 242 -0.58 13.06 -19.40
N GLY A 243 -1.13 13.12 -18.18
CA GLY A 243 -1.96 14.22 -17.72
C GLY A 243 -3.46 14.02 -17.90
N ASN A 244 -3.90 13.05 -18.67
CA ASN A 244 -5.33 12.74 -18.84
C ASN A 244 -5.90 11.98 -17.64
N PHE A 245 -7.19 12.16 -17.37
CA PHE A 245 -7.91 11.49 -16.29
C PHE A 245 -8.73 10.33 -16.86
N VAL A 246 -8.72 9.19 -16.16
CA VAL A 246 -9.35 7.96 -16.65
C VAL A 246 -10.01 7.18 -15.50
N SER A 247 -10.95 6.33 -15.85
CA SER A 247 -11.56 5.31 -14.98
C SER A 247 -12.44 5.84 -13.84
N GLU A 248 -12.91 7.10 -13.90
CA GLU A 248 -13.92 7.61 -12.95
C GLU A 248 -15.21 6.78 -13.04
N GLY A 249 -15.70 6.39 -11.89
CA GLY A 249 -16.88 5.54 -11.76
C GLY A 249 -16.59 4.04 -11.88
N TYR A 250 -15.37 3.63 -12.23
CA TYR A 250 -14.99 2.23 -12.42
C TYR A 250 -13.92 1.74 -11.45
N TYR A 251 -12.99 2.61 -11.04
CA TYR A 251 -11.86 2.26 -10.19
C TYR A 251 -11.64 3.28 -9.07
N ALA A 252 -11.24 2.77 -7.91
CA ALA A 252 -10.63 3.56 -6.86
C ALA A 252 -9.17 3.14 -6.69
N TYR A 253 -8.24 4.10 -6.73
CA TYR A 253 -6.81 3.85 -6.55
C TYR A 253 -6.28 4.63 -5.35
N PHE A 254 -5.56 3.93 -4.46
CA PHE A 254 -5.01 4.52 -3.25
C PHE A 254 -3.52 4.26 -3.13
N TRP A 255 -2.73 5.33 -2.97
CA TRP A 255 -1.31 5.19 -2.71
C TRP A 255 -1.00 4.45 -1.41
N CYS A 256 0.08 3.67 -1.42
CA CYS A 256 0.74 3.15 -0.23
C CYS A 256 2.15 3.78 -0.10
N SER A 257 2.72 3.69 1.10
CA SER A 257 4.08 4.19 1.36
C SER A 257 5.20 3.28 0.82
N ASN A 258 4.90 2.03 0.45
CA ASN A 258 5.92 1.08 -0.02
C ASN A 258 6.38 1.39 -1.45
N VAL A 259 7.67 1.25 -1.69
CA VAL A 259 8.32 1.46 -2.98
C VAL A 259 8.66 0.10 -3.61
N ASN A 260 8.48 -0.03 -4.91
CA ASN A 260 8.93 -1.17 -5.70
C ASN A 260 10.34 -0.90 -6.29
N ASN A 261 10.44 0.25 -6.97
CA ASN A 261 11.69 0.69 -7.62
C ASN A 261 11.67 2.23 -7.76
N ALA A 262 12.62 2.80 -8.49
CA ALA A 262 12.71 4.25 -8.67
C ALA A 262 11.53 4.88 -9.45
N LEU A 263 10.68 4.08 -10.10
CA LEU A 263 9.59 4.56 -10.95
C LEU A 263 8.20 4.18 -10.42
N GLN A 264 8.12 3.19 -9.52
CA GLN A 264 6.86 2.59 -9.13
C GLN A 264 6.70 2.47 -7.63
N ALA A 265 5.52 2.82 -7.14
CA ALA A 265 5.12 2.67 -5.75
C ALA A 265 3.84 1.82 -5.60
N CYS A 266 3.66 1.28 -4.42
CA CYS A 266 2.51 0.47 -4.08
C CYS A 266 1.20 1.26 -4.21
N CYS A 267 0.21 0.62 -4.80
CA CYS A 267 -1.14 1.12 -4.96
C CYS A 267 -2.16 0.02 -4.68
N LEU A 268 -3.19 0.32 -3.90
CA LEU A 268 -4.41 -0.47 -3.86
C LEU A 268 -5.31 -0.04 -5.00
N SER A 269 -5.79 -0.96 -5.82
CA SER A 269 -6.92 -0.77 -6.70
C SER A 269 -8.14 -1.54 -6.20
N LEU A 270 -9.28 -0.88 -6.22
CA LEU A 270 -10.59 -1.50 -6.06
C LEU A 270 -11.36 -1.29 -7.36
N ASP A 271 -11.97 -2.33 -7.85
CA ASP A 271 -12.92 -2.32 -8.96
C ASP A 271 -14.15 -3.14 -8.59
N ASN A 272 -15.01 -3.48 -9.54
CA ASN A 272 -16.23 -4.24 -9.28
C ASN A 272 -16.01 -5.77 -9.15
N GLU A 273 -14.77 -6.24 -9.22
CA GLU A 273 -14.44 -7.67 -9.20
C GLU A 273 -13.34 -8.01 -8.18
N SER A 274 -12.53 -7.02 -7.77
CA SER A 274 -11.33 -7.32 -7.00
C SER A 274 -10.78 -6.16 -6.18
N ALA A 275 -10.08 -6.53 -5.10
CA ALA A 275 -9.19 -5.65 -4.34
C ALA A 275 -7.74 -6.09 -4.58
N VAL A 276 -6.94 -5.31 -5.29
CA VAL A 276 -5.58 -5.69 -5.70
C VAL A 276 -4.54 -4.70 -5.22
N LEU A 277 -3.53 -5.21 -4.51
CA LEU A 277 -2.31 -4.46 -4.20
C LEU A 277 -1.31 -4.68 -5.34
N SER A 278 -1.02 -3.63 -6.07
CA SER A 278 -0.12 -3.60 -7.23
C SER A 278 0.89 -2.46 -7.10
N TYR A 279 1.57 -2.14 -8.18
CA TYR A 279 2.50 -1.02 -8.24
C TYR A 279 2.14 -0.14 -9.43
N HIS A 280 1.98 1.16 -9.17
CA HIS A 280 1.69 2.18 -10.17
C HIS A 280 2.89 3.08 -10.40
N ASP A 281 2.95 3.68 -11.58
CA ASP A 281 3.93 4.70 -11.91
C ASP A 281 3.77 5.93 -11.01
N MET A 282 4.88 6.38 -10.42
CA MET A 282 4.90 7.49 -9.46
C MET A 282 4.56 8.85 -10.09
N SER A 283 4.65 8.97 -11.44
CA SER A 283 4.28 10.16 -12.19
C SER A 283 2.76 10.25 -12.48
N GLY A 284 2.02 9.17 -12.19
CA GLY A 284 0.57 9.18 -12.17
C GLY A 284 -0.01 9.75 -10.88
N GLY A 285 -1.30 10.11 -10.89
CA GLY A 285 -2.00 10.64 -9.71
C GLY A 285 -3.07 9.69 -9.20
N ASN A 286 -2.97 9.28 -7.93
CA ASN A 286 -3.95 8.45 -7.24
C ASN A 286 -4.48 9.14 -5.98
N SER A 287 -5.62 8.68 -5.46
CA SER A 287 -6.15 9.14 -4.18
C SER A 287 -5.24 8.79 -3.01
N VAL A 288 -5.36 9.55 -1.93
CA VAL A 288 -4.76 9.26 -0.65
C VAL A 288 -5.86 9.03 0.38
N ARG A 289 -5.74 7.94 1.12
CA ARG A 289 -6.60 7.63 2.26
C ARG A 289 -5.72 7.32 3.46
N CYS A 290 -5.69 8.23 4.43
CA CYS A 290 -4.80 8.11 5.57
C CYS A 290 -5.35 7.14 6.60
N ILE A 291 -4.44 6.50 7.31
CA ILE A 291 -4.70 5.69 8.50
C ILE A 291 -4.15 6.41 9.73
N LYS A 292 -4.86 6.33 10.85
CA LYS A 292 -4.40 6.92 12.10
C LYS A 292 -3.08 6.30 12.53
N ASP A 293 -2.14 7.12 12.90
CA ASP A 293 -0.85 6.67 13.41
C ASP A 293 -0.98 6.36 14.89
N GLU A 294 -0.94 5.07 15.24
CA GLU A 294 -1.04 4.59 16.62
C GLU A 294 0.15 5.03 17.47
N PHE A 295 1.26 5.42 16.86
CA PHE A 295 2.49 5.85 17.52
C PHE A 295 2.66 7.36 17.57
N TYR A 296 1.74 8.12 16.95
CA TYR A 296 1.83 9.57 16.93
C TYR A 296 1.55 10.15 18.34
N LYS A 297 2.57 10.75 18.93
CA LYS A 297 2.44 11.55 20.16
C LYS A 297 2.24 13.00 19.77
N GLN A 298 1.05 13.52 19.99
CA GLN A 298 0.79 14.94 19.86
C GLN A 298 1.63 15.68 20.91
N SER A 299 2.59 16.49 20.46
CA SER A 299 3.27 17.46 21.33
C SER A 299 2.26 18.52 21.73
N SER A 300 1.52 18.28 22.80
CA SER A 300 0.63 19.29 23.37
C SER A 300 1.48 20.44 23.89
N SER A 301 1.58 21.52 23.13
CA SER A 301 2.01 22.82 23.61
C SER A 301 0.88 23.42 24.47
N SER A 302 0.75 22.94 25.69
CA SER A 302 0.07 23.65 26.75
C SER A 302 1.02 23.69 27.96
N SER A 303 1.38 24.89 28.34
CA SER A 303 2.13 25.21 29.55
C SER A 303 1.35 24.72 30.79
N ALA A 304 1.65 23.52 31.23
CA ALA A 304 1.31 23.00 32.54
C ALA A 304 2.56 22.34 33.12
N ALA A 305 2.86 22.62 34.37
CA ALA A 305 4.02 22.21 35.13
C ALA A 305 4.31 20.69 35.04
N PRO A 306 5.58 20.24 35.18
CA PRO A 306 5.96 18.86 34.95
C PRO A 306 5.41 17.95 36.08
N SER A 307 4.35 17.25 35.74
CA SER A 307 3.99 16.03 36.45
C SER A 307 4.81 14.90 35.80
N SER A 308 5.65 14.25 36.59
CA SER A 308 6.60 13.22 36.24
C SER A 308 5.88 11.89 35.93
N SER A 309 5.17 11.81 34.78
CA SER A 309 4.75 10.55 34.19
C SER A 309 5.48 10.36 32.89
N ALA A 310 6.26 9.30 32.77
CA ALA A 310 6.94 8.90 31.55
C ALA A 310 5.92 8.72 30.43
N PRO A 311 6.26 9.02 29.14
CA PRO A 311 5.38 8.85 27.99
C PRO A 311 4.85 7.42 27.91
N GLU A 312 3.60 7.23 27.53
CA GLU A 312 3.02 5.90 27.30
C GLU A 312 3.86 5.14 26.25
N GLY A 313 4.28 3.91 26.61
CA GLY A 313 5.21 3.12 25.82
C GLY A 313 6.70 3.47 26.01
N TYR A 314 7.03 4.49 26.83
CA TYR A 314 8.41 4.68 27.25
C TYR A 314 8.80 3.57 28.23
N VAL A 315 9.87 2.87 27.90
CA VAL A 315 10.48 1.91 28.82
C VAL A 315 11.69 2.59 29.46
N ASP A 316 11.67 2.69 30.78
CA ASP A 316 12.82 3.21 31.53
C ASP A 316 14.04 2.31 31.23
N PRO A 317 15.17 2.86 30.74
CA PRO A 317 16.37 2.09 30.47
C PRO A 317 16.87 1.27 31.69
N SER A 318 16.53 1.68 32.91
CA SER A 318 16.87 0.94 34.11
C SER A 318 16.08 -0.35 34.32
N THR A 319 14.93 -0.47 33.63
CA THR A 319 14.06 -1.66 33.67
C THR A 319 14.38 -2.69 32.59
N VAL A 320 15.35 -2.38 31.70
CA VAL A 320 15.78 -3.28 30.65
C VAL A 320 16.47 -4.50 31.22
N VAL A 321 15.94 -5.68 30.94
CA VAL A 321 16.49 -6.95 31.38
C VAL A 321 17.40 -7.52 30.32
N LYS A 322 18.63 -7.87 30.72
CA LYS A 322 19.59 -8.56 29.84
C LYS A 322 19.63 -10.04 30.19
N GLY A 323 19.67 -10.87 29.16
CA GLY A 323 19.69 -12.31 29.29
C GLY A 323 20.52 -12.97 28.18
N THR A 324 20.36 -14.26 28.06
CA THR A 324 20.94 -15.06 26.97
C THR A 324 19.92 -16.07 26.50
N MET A 325 20.03 -16.47 25.23
CA MET A 325 19.32 -17.60 24.62
C MET A 325 20.33 -18.51 23.92
N THR A 326 20.04 -19.80 23.86
CA THR A 326 20.84 -20.73 23.09
C THR A 326 20.05 -21.15 21.86
N ASP A 327 20.67 -21.10 20.70
CA ASP A 327 20.12 -21.64 19.48
C ASP A 327 20.30 -23.17 19.50
N GLU A 328 19.20 -23.90 19.56
CA GLU A 328 19.21 -25.36 19.65
C GLU A 328 19.77 -26.05 18.39
N ARG A 329 19.81 -25.32 17.26
CA ARG A 329 20.28 -25.86 15.97
C ARG A 329 21.78 -26.07 15.95
N ASP A 330 22.57 -25.20 16.60
CA ASP A 330 24.04 -25.24 16.59
C ASP A 330 24.67 -25.06 17.97
N GLY A 331 23.86 -24.84 19.00
CA GLY A 331 24.31 -24.64 20.39
C GLY A 331 24.95 -23.27 20.63
N GLN A 332 24.91 -22.32 19.68
CA GLN A 332 25.42 -20.97 19.88
C GLN A 332 24.55 -20.22 20.88
N THR A 333 25.21 -19.44 21.72
CA THR A 333 24.52 -18.62 22.74
C THR A 333 24.59 -17.14 22.32
N TYR A 334 23.42 -16.50 22.33
CA TYR A 334 23.26 -15.08 21.99
C TYR A 334 22.78 -14.29 23.19
N LYS A 335 23.27 -13.07 23.33
CA LYS A 335 22.72 -12.13 24.31
C LYS A 335 21.32 -11.71 23.89
N THR A 336 20.47 -11.51 24.89
CA THR A 336 19.12 -11.00 24.70
C THR A 336 18.92 -9.74 25.53
N VAL A 337 17.95 -8.94 25.11
CA VAL A 337 17.50 -7.75 25.82
C VAL A 337 15.97 -7.73 25.82
N THR A 338 15.39 -7.56 26.99
CA THR A 338 13.94 -7.37 27.12
C THR A 338 13.65 -5.89 27.37
N ILE A 339 12.88 -5.30 26.45
CA ILE A 339 12.46 -3.91 26.46
C ILE A 339 10.92 -3.90 26.51
N GLY A 340 10.36 -3.50 27.64
CA GLY A 340 8.93 -3.62 27.87
C GLY A 340 8.48 -5.09 27.86
N THR A 341 7.61 -5.45 26.95
CA THR A 341 7.07 -6.82 26.80
C THR A 341 7.77 -7.65 25.73
N GLN A 342 8.75 -7.09 25.03
CA GLN A 342 9.44 -7.74 23.91
C GLN A 342 10.85 -8.14 24.28
N THR A 343 11.22 -9.37 23.97
CA THR A 343 12.60 -9.86 24.10
C THR A 343 13.23 -9.97 22.71
N TRP A 344 14.37 -9.33 22.56
CA TRP A 344 15.15 -9.26 21.31
C TRP A 344 16.51 -9.92 21.49
N MET A 345 17.04 -10.48 20.42
CA MET A 345 18.47 -10.78 20.36
C MET A 345 19.24 -9.47 20.39
N ALA A 346 20.28 -9.39 21.22
CA ALA A 346 21.16 -8.25 21.30
C ALA A 346 22.45 -8.43 20.47
N GLU A 347 22.49 -9.50 19.68
CA GLU A 347 23.53 -9.87 18.76
C GLU A 347 22.90 -10.36 17.46
N ASN A 348 23.58 -10.19 16.34
CA ASN A 348 23.11 -10.71 15.06
C ASN A 348 23.22 -12.24 15.03
N LEU A 349 22.25 -12.87 14.40
CA LEU A 349 22.25 -14.32 14.20
C LEU A 349 23.51 -14.75 13.42
N ASN A 350 24.15 -15.83 13.87
CA ASN A 350 25.37 -16.38 13.26
C ASN A 350 25.21 -17.87 12.86
N TYR A 351 23.99 -18.37 12.78
CA TYR A 351 23.69 -19.72 12.33
C TYR A 351 24.08 -19.92 10.86
N ALA A 352 24.89 -20.93 10.54
CA ALA A 352 25.27 -21.22 9.17
C ALA A 352 24.16 -21.98 8.46
N TYR A 353 23.46 -21.30 7.56
CA TYR A 353 22.39 -21.91 6.75
C TYR A 353 23.00 -22.42 5.44
N THR A 354 23.24 -23.73 5.33
CA THR A 354 23.98 -24.35 4.24
C THR A 354 23.14 -25.20 3.30
N ASP A 355 21.88 -25.50 3.66
CA ASP A 355 21.06 -26.51 2.96
C ASP A 355 20.06 -25.92 1.94
N VAL A 356 20.04 -24.59 1.79
CA VAL A 356 19.21 -23.91 0.80
C VAL A 356 20.10 -23.24 -0.24
N PRO A 357 20.12 -23.76 -1.47
CA PRO A 357 20.90 -23.13 -2.54
C PRO A 357 20.29 -21.77 -2.90
N TYR A 358 21.16 -20.81 -3.14
CA TYR A 358 20.78 -19.49 -3.64
C TYR A 358 21.02 -19.41 -5.14
N GLU A 359 19.99 -18.99 -5.88
CA GLU A 359 20.09 -18.72 -7.31
C GLU A 359 19.54 -17.32 -7.61
N TYR A 360 20.37 -16.49 -8.25
CA TYR A 360 19.97 -15.17 -8.73
C TYR A 360 20.68 -14.83 -10.04
N GLN A 361 19.93 -14.57 -11.11
CA GLN A 361 20.45 -14.18 -12.43
C GLN A 361 21.58 -15.09 -12.96
N GLY A 362 21.47 -16.41 -12.73
CA GLY A 362 22.46 -17.39 -13.16
C GLY A 362 23.68 -17.54 -12.23
N TYR A 363 23.72 -16.79 -11.14
CA TYR A 363 24.67 -17.00 -10.06
C TYR A 363 24.07 -17.98 -9.05
N THR A 364 24.77 -19.10 -8.83
CA THR A 364 24.36 -20.13 -7.88
C THR A 364 25.36 -20.21 -6.73
N SER A 365 24.87 -20.44 -5.52
CA SER A 365 25.68 -20.71 -4.34
C SER A 365 25.07 -21.85 -3.54
N ASP A 366 25.88 -22.74 -3.00
CA ASP A 366 25.45 -23.82 -2.12
C ASP A 366 25.02 -23.33 -0.72
N SER A 367 25.18 -22.05 -0.47
CA SER A 367 24.82 -21.42 0.82
C SER A 367 23.96 -20.20 0.60
N ALA A 368 23.00 -20.00 1.47
CA ALA A 368 22.13 -18.82 1.53
C ALA A 368 22.47 -17.90 2.72
N SER A 369 23.61 -18.14 3.37
CA SER A 369 24.16 -17.30 4.43
C SER A 369 25.68 -17.18 4.33
N TRP A 370 26.23 -15.97 4.49
CA TRP A 370 27.67 -15.70 4.29
C TRP A 370 28.25 -14.86 5.41
N CYS A 371 29.56 -15.00 5.61
CA CYS A 371 30.34 -14.02 6.34
C CYS A 371 30.67 -12.83 5.43
N TYR A 372 30.73 -11.64 5.99
CA TYR A 372 31.21 -10.48 5.24
C TYR A 372 32.63 -10.70 4.74
N HIS A 373 32.88 -10.49 3.43
CA HIS A 373 34.11 -10.82 2.73
C HIS A 373 34.54 -12.30 2.83
N ASP A 374 33.60 -13.22 3.02
CA ASP A 374 33.85 -14.65 3.22
C ASP A 374 34.86 -14.95 4.34
N ASN A 375 35.03 -14.00 5.27
CA ASN A 375 35.94 -14.11 6.40
C ASN A 375 35.22 -14.58 7.67
N PRO A 376 35.60 -15.75 8.26
CA PRO A 376 35.03 -16.27 9.49
C PRO A 376 35.08 -15.30 10.69
N ASP A 377 36.12 -14.47 10.78
CA ASP A 377 36.27 -13.47 11.84
C ASP A 377 35.18 -12.39 11.74
N SER A 378 34.70 -12.13 10.53
CA SER A 378 33.57 -11.22 10.32
C SER A 378 32.27 -11.80 10.84
N CYS A 379 32.03 -13.09 10.65
CA CYS A 379 30.89 -13.79 11.26
C CYS A 379 30.95 -13.80 12.77
N ALA A 380 32.13 -14.09 13.33
CA ALA A 380 32.31 -14.07 14.78
C ALA A 380 32.05 -12.69 15.41
N LYS A 381 32.33 -11.62 14.66
CA LYS A 381 32.17 -10.25 15.14
C LYS A 381 30.80 -9.63 14.86
N TYR A 382 30.23 -9.92 13.70
CA TYR A 382 29.06 -9.22 13.17
C TYR A 382 27.84 -10.11 12.93
N GLY A 383 27.95 -11.43 13.09
CA GLY A 383 26.97 -12.40 12.65
C GLY A 383 27.01 -12.62 11.12
N ARG A 384 26.06 -13.36 10.58
CA ARG A 384 25.99 -13.71 9.17
C ARG A 384 25.04 -12.79 8.39
N LEU A 385 25.29 -12.72 7.11
CA LEU A 385 24.39 -12.13 6.13
C LEU A 385 23.53 -13.24 5.54
N TYR A 386 22.22 -13.01 5.45
CA TYR A 386 21.23 -13.98 4.97
C TYR A 386 20.51 -13.46 3.74
N THR A 387 20.13 -14.34 2.81
CA THR A 387 19.14 -13.99 1.80
C THR A 387 17.78 -13.80 2.44
N TRP A 388 16.93 -13.03 1.80
CA TRP A 388 15.55 -12.83 2.27
C TRP A 388 14.77 -14.14 2.36
N ALA A 389 14.98 -15.05 1.41
CA ALA A 389 14.29 -16.35 1.40
C ALA A 389 14.56 -17.14 2.68
N VAL A 390 15.82 -17.22 3.11
CA VAL A 390 16.22 -17.91 4.35
C VAL A 390 15.81 -17.17 5.62
N ALA A 391 15.75 -15.86 5.55
CA ALA A 391 15.31 -15.07 6.71
C ALA A 391 13.79 -15.19 6.97
N MET A 392 13.04 -15.75 5.99
CA MET A 392 11.57 -15.92 6.05
C MET A 392 11.15 -17.40 6.19
N ASP A 393 12.11 -18.33 6.19
CA ASP A 393 11.87 -19.76 6.44
C ASP A 393 11.56 -19.98 7.92
#